data_6fa9022f6760e9f64cd480b8479cc34b
#
_entry.id   6fa9022f6760e9f64cd480b8479cc34b
#
_cell.length_a   1.000
_cell.length_b   1.000
_cell.length_c   1.000
_cell.angle_alpha   90.00
_cell.angle_beta   90.00
_cell.angle_gamma   90.00
#
_symmetry.space_group_name_H-M   'P 1'
#
loop_
_entity.id
_entity.type
_entity.pdbx_description
1 polymer ?
#
loop_
_entity_poly.entity_id
_entity_poly.type
_entity_poly.pdbx_seq_one_letter_code
_entity_poly.pdbx_strand_id
1 'polypeptide(L)' 'MTAFTIELDAAAAVFYHRLAERVGLSTEQVLADALFKLAGELSLQALQTGT' A
#
# COMPACT_ATOMS: atom_id res chain seq x y z
N MET A 1 -2.16 -17.85 -5.04
CA MET A 1 -1.87 -16.41 -4.84
C MET A 1 -0.37 -16.19 -4.78
N THR A 2 0.11 -15.15 -5.41
CA THR A 2 1.53 -14.82 -5.41
C THR A 2 1.82 -13.82 -4.31
N ALA A 3 2.89 -14.05 -3.58
CA ALA A 3 3.31 -13.16 -2.51
C ALA A 3 4.63 -12.50 -2.87
N PHE A 4 4.75 -11.23 -2.51
CA PHE A 4 5.98 -10.47 -2.69
C PHE A 4 6.41 -9.90 -1.36
N THR A 5 7.71 -9.80 -1.16
CA THR A 5 8.27 -9.15 0.01
C THR A 5 8.78 -7.78 -0.40
N ILE A 6 8.41 -6.77 0.37
CA ILE A 6 8.91 -5.41 0.14
C ILE A 6 9.62 -4.93 1.39
N GLU A 7 10.58 -4.04 1.21
CA GLU A 7 11.29 -3.43 2.31
C GLU A 7 10.80 -2.01 2.50
N LEU A 8 10.57 -1.63 3.75
CA LEU A 8 10.19 -0.28 4.11
C LEU A 8 11.26 0.30 5.01
N ASP A 9 11.51 1.60 4.90
CA ASP A 9 12.39 2.22 5.87
C ASP A 9 11.70 2.26 7.24
N ALA A 10 12.48 2.54 8.27
CA ALA A 10 11.97 2.48 9.64
C ALA A 10 10.81 3.44 9.87
N ALA A 11 10.88 4.63 9.30
CA ALA A 11 9.83 5.63 9.49
C ALA A 11 8.52 5.18 8.85
N ALA A 12 8.59 4.65 7.63
CA ALA A 12 7.40 4.16 6.95
C ALA A 12 6.80 2.95 7.67
N ALA A 13 7.66 2.04 8.13
CA ALA A 13 7.21 0.85 8.85
C ALA A 13 6.44 1.24 10.12
N VAL A 14 6.98 2.17 10.90
CA VAL A 14 6.32 2.65 12.11
C VAL A 14 5.00 3.32 11.79
N PHE A 15 4.97 4.15 10.75
CA PHE A 15 3.76 4.85 10.34
C PHE A 15 2.63 3.86 10.03
N TYR A 16 2.90 2.88 9.20
CA TYR A 16 1.87 1.91 8.81
C TYR A 16 1.45 1.01 9.96
N HIS A 17 2.40 0.67 10.84
CA HIS A 17 2.07 -0.13 12.01
C HIS A 17 1.09 0.62 12.93
N ARG A 18 1.37 1.89 13.20
CA ARG A 18 0.49 2.71 14.04
C ARG A 18 -0.87 2.93 13.40
N LEU A 19 -0.90 3.13 12.09
CA LEU A 19 -2.16 3.29 11.38
C LEU A 19 -3.00 2.02 11.50
N ALA A 20 -2.36 0.86 11.33
CA ALA A 20 -3.05 -0.43 11.45
C ALA A 20 -3.68 -0.59 12.83
N GLU A 21 -2.94 -0.23 13.88
CA GLU A 21 -3.48 -0.31 15.24
C GLU A 21 -4.72 0.57 15.40
N ARG A 22 -4.70 1.77 14.82
CA ARG A 22 -5.83 2.69 14.95
C ARG A 22 -7.08 2.20 14.26
N VAL A 23 -6.94 1.52 13.13
CA VAL A 23 -8.09 1.05 12.38
C VAL A 23 -8.46 -0.39 12.69
N GLY A 24 -7.71 -1.05 13.57
CA GLY A 24 -8.03 -2.41 13.99
C GLY A 24 -7.73 -3.48 12.95
N LEU A 25 -6.78 -3.23 12.09
CA LEU A 25 -6.36 -4.18 11.06
C LEU A 25 -4.91 -4.59 11.28
N SER A 26 -4.50 -5.66 10.61
CA SER A 26 -3.07 -6.00 10.62
C SER A 26 -2.30 -5.04 9.72
N THR A 27 -1.00 -4.91 9.98
CA THR A 27 -0.15 -4.07 9.15
C THR A 27 -0.15 -4.56 7.71
N GLU A 28 -0.15 -5.86 7.51
CA GLU A 28 -0.19 -6.45 6.18
C GLU A 28 -1.47 -6.09 5.43
N GLN A 29 -2.60 -6.05 6.12
CA GLN A 29 -3.86 -5.66 5.51
C GLN A 29 -3.86 -4.19 5.09
N VAL A 30 -3.30 -3.33 5.94
CA VAL A 30 -3.19 -1.91 5.60
C VAL A 30 -2.30 -1.71 4.40
N LEU A 31 -1.16 -2.40 4.36
CA LEU A 31 -0.24 -2.28 3.23
C LEU A 31 -0.86 -2.81 1.94
N ALA A 32 -1.56 -3.93 2.01
CA ALA A 32 -2.21 -4.48 0.82
C ALA A 32 -3.27 -3.52 0.28
N ASP A 33 -4.04 -2.91 1.16
CA ASP A 33 -5.07 -1.95 0.77
C ASP A 33 -4.44 -0.70 0.16
N ALA A 34 -3.36 -0.20 0.75
CA ALA A 34 -2.65 0.96 0.24
C ALA A 34 -2.11 0.70 -1.17
N LEU A 35 -1.54 -0.47 -1.38
CA LEU A 35 -1.01 -0.84 -2.69
C LEU A 35 -2.12 -0.99 -3.72
N PHE A 36 -3.25 -1.52 -3.32
CA PHE A 36 -4.41 -1.63 -4.22
C PHE A 36 -4.88 -0.26 -4.67
N LYS A 37 -4.98 0.68 -3.74
CA LYS A 37 -5.39 2.05 -4.06
C LYS A 37 -4.39 2.74 -4.98
N LEU A 38 -3.11 2.55 -4.70
CA LEU A 38 -2.06 3.12 -5.53
C LEU A 38 -2.10 2.54 -6.95
N ALA A 39 -2.36 1.25 -7.06
CA ALA A 39 -2.50 0.61 -8.37
C ALA A 39 -3.61 1.23 -9.17
N GLY A 40 -4.72 1.56 -8.52
CA GLY A 40 -5.83 2.25 -9.18
C GLY A 40 -5.43 3.62 -9.70
N GLU A 41 -4.71 4.38 -8.88
CA GLU A 41 -4.24 5.70 -9.28
C GLU A 41 -3.26 5.63 -10.44
N LEU A 42 -2.32 4.69 -10.38
CA LEU A 42 -1.34 4.53 -11.44
C LEU A 42 -2.00 4.10 -12.74
N SER A 43 -3.01 3.27 -12.66
CA SER A 43 -3.77 2.85 -13.84
C SER A 43 -4.48 4.03 -14.50
N LEU A 44 -5.05 4.91 -13.70
CA LEU A 44 -5.67 6.12 -14.22
C LEU A 44 -4.65 7.03 -14.90
N GLN A 45 -3.48 7.20 -14.30
CA GLN A 45 -2.42 7.99 -14.91
C GLN A 45 -1.98 7.41 -16.24
N ALA A 46 -1.85 6.10 -16.31
CA ALA A 46 -1.47 5.46 -17.55
C ALA A 46 -2.49 5.69 -18.67
N LEU A 47 -3.77 5.66 -18.32
CA LEU A 47 -4.82 5.94 -19.28
C LEU A 47 -4.82 7.39 -19.74
N GLN A 48 -4.53 8.30 -18.82
CA GLN A 48 -4.53 9.73 -19.15
C GLN A 48 -3.34 10.13 -19.99
N THR A 49 -2.18 9.58 -19.72
CA THR A 49 -0.98 9.94 -20.44
C THR A 49 -0.75 9.10 -21.67
N GLY A 50 -1.37 7.99 -21.76
CA GLY A 50 -1.04 7.05 -22.67
C GLY A 50 -1.45 7.00 -23.90
N THR A 51 -1.79 7.41 -23.78
CA THR A 51 -1.81 7.09 -24.96
C THR A 51 -1.78 5.91 -25.40
#